data_8fba7baf011824f35daa34e4ccaeb73f
#
_entry.id   8fba7baf011824f35daa34e4ccaeb73f
#
_cell.length_a   1.000
_cell.length_b   1.000
_cell.length_c   1.000
_cell.angle_alpha   90.00
_cell.angle_beta   90.00
_cell.angle_gamma   90.00
#
_symmetry.space_group_name_H-M   'P 1'
#
loop_
_entity.id
_entity.type
_entity.pdbx_description
1 polymer ?
#
loop_
_entity_poly.entity_id
_entity_poly.type
_entity_poly.pdbx_seq_one_letter_code
_entity_poly.pdbx_strand_id
1 'polypeptide(L)'
;MPEKLVRALLLRNIIIRPGLETSNPFAAVQRYVDILNERNLSFKGKRVLVFGYGGRFDMGFGLLKEGAEHVILCDKYAPPDDPHNRRLYGAEEKYFFADSKGLRPRPEWMTLLEDDIRDLRVSARGDIEPVDFVLSSSVYEHVDDVEGITRALAALTKPDGLHIHFVDLRDHFFKYPFEMLRFSEIAWKNWLNPSSNHNRYRLWNYRKAFQDSFANVEIEILTSEKESFLKLQPHIKPEFVSGNMDEDTAATIRVVATKPTMDDRPSTAAHRL
;
A
#
# COMPACT_ATOMS: atom_id res chain seq x y z
N MET A 1 -14.44 6.18 -12.85
CA MET A 1 -14.92 7.52 -12.37
C MET A 1 -13.89 8.59 -12.68
N PRO A 2 -14.29 9.85 -12.90
CA PRO A 2 -13.31 10.94 -13.03
C PRO A 2 -12.48 11.09 -11.74
N GLU A 3 -11.17 11.23 -11.89
CA GLU A 3 -10.20 11.31 -10.77
C GLU A 3 -10.55 12.39 -9.73
N LYS A 4 -11.03 13.54 -10.18
CA LYS A 4 -11.49 14.65 -9.30
C LYS A 4 -12.64 14.23 -8.38
N LEU A 5 -13.53 13.36 -8.86
CA LEU A 5 -14.65 12.86 -8.05
C LEU A 5 -14.16 11.82 -7.03
N VAL A 6 -13.24 10.94 -7.41
CA VAL A 6 -12.59 9.98 -6.50
C VAL A 6 -11.89 10.73 -5.36
N ARG A 7 -11.08 11.72 -5.67
CA ARG A 7 -10.43 12.59 -4.66
C ARG A 7 -11.43 13.24 -3.72
N ALA A 8 -12.52 13.82 -4.25
CA ALA A 8 -13.54 14.47 -3.43
C ALA A 8 -14.29 13.52 -2.50
N LEU A 9 -14.51 12.27 -2.92
CA LEU A 9 -15.18 11.24 -2.13
C LEU A 9 -14.24 10.62 -1.07
N LEU A 10 -12.95 10.48 -1.39
CA LEU A 10 -11.91 10.06 -0.42
C LEU A 10 -11.78 11.08 0.71
N LEU A 11 -11.67 12.37 0.37
CA LEU A 11 -11.59 13.47 1.36
C LEU A 11 -12.78 13.50 2.33
N ARG A 12 -13.94 13.02 1.90
CA ARG A 12 -15.15 12.96 2.73
C ARG A 12 -15.30 11.65 3.48
N ASN A 13 -14.33 10.74 3.43
CA ASN A 13 -14.38 9.38 4.02
C ASN A 13 -15.62 8.57 3.60
N ILE A 14 -16.13 8.82 2.39
CA ILE A 14 -17.36 8.17 1.89
C ILE A 14 -17.04 6.83 1.24
N ILE A 15 -15.84 6.68 0.66
CA ILE A 15 -15.50 5.54 -0.19
C ILE A 15 -14.69 4.47 0.55
N ILE A 16 -13.83 4.86 1.49
CA ILE A 16 -12.92 3.95 2.21
C ILE A 16 -13.07 4.18 3.71
N ARG A 17 -13.16 3.09 4.48
CA ARG A 17 -13.00 3.15 5.93
C ARG A 17 -11.51 3.30 6.25
N PRO A 18 -11.16 4.17 7.21
CA PRO A 18 -9.78 4.33 7.62
C PRO A 18 -9.18 3.00 8.08
N GLY A 19 -8.08 2.58 7.49
CA GLY A 19 -7.27 1.46 7.96
C GLY A 19 -6.56 1.75 9.29
N LEU A 20 -5.74 0.81 9.77
CA LEU A 20 -5.02 0.96 11.04
C LEU A 20 -4.10 2.18 11.02
N GLU A 21 -3.38 2.40 9.94
CA GLU A 21 -2.46 3.53 9.77
C GLU A 21 -3.15 4.88 9.94
N THR A 22 -4.43 4.93 9.60
CA THR A 22 -5.24 6.15 9.71
C THR A 22 -5.94 6.25 11.06
N SER A 23 -6.42 5.14 11.62
CA SER A 23 -7.17 5.11 12.89
C SER A 23 -6.27 5.09 14.12
N ASN A 24 -5.13 4.41 14.05
CA ASN A 24 -4.11 4.35 15.10
C ASN A 24 -2.70 4.25 14.51
N PRO A 25 -2.16 5.35 13.97
CA PRO A 25 -0.88 5.37 13.25
C PRO A 25 0.31 4.92 14.11
N PHE A 26 0.30 5.19 15.41
CA PHE A 26 1.37 4.75 16.30
C PHE A 26 1.38 3.23 16.50
N ALA A 27 0.21 2.60 16.63
CA ALA A 27 0.11 1.14 16.68
C ALA A 27 0.54 0.51 15.33
N ALA A 28 0.25 1.18 14.22
CA ALA A 28 0.71 0.75 12.90
C ALA A 28 2.25 0.82 12.80
N VAL A 29 2.86 1.92 13.23
CA VAL A 29 4.34 2.05 13.29
C VAL A 29 4.93 0.95 14.17
N GLN A 30 4.38 0.73 15.37
CA GLN A 30 4.87 -0.31 16.28
C GLN A 30 4.84 -1.70 15.64
N ARG A 31 3.78 -2.03 14.89
CA ARG A 31 3.69 -3.30 14.15
C ARG A 31 4.83 -3.48 13.14
N TYR A 32 5.25 -2.41 12.45
CA TYR A 32 6.41 -2.48 11.57
C TYR A 32 7.73 -2.57 12.35
N VAL A 33 7.86 -1.87 13.47
CA VAL A 33 9.01 -1.98 14.37
C VAL A 33 9.20 -3.41 14.85
N ASP A 34 8.13 -4.07 15.28
CA ASP A 34 8.17 -5.46 15.76
C ASP A 34 8.66 -6.42 14.67
N ILE A 35 8.17 -6.27 13.43
CA ILE A 35 8.61 -7.08 12.28
C ILE A 35 10.08 -6.84 11.94
N LEU A 36 10.57 -5.60 12.05
CA LEU A 36 11.98 -5.30 11.82
C LEU A 36 12.85 -5.87 12.93
N ASN A 37 12.43 -5.77 14.20
CA ASN A 37 13.14 -6.32 15.35
C ASN A 37 13.30 -7.85 15.24
N GLU A 38 12.27 -8.58 14.80
CA GLU A 38 12.35 -10.03 14.51
C GLU A 38 13.45 -10.37 13.50
N ARG A 39 13.84 -9.41 12.67
CA ARG A 39 14.87 -9.53 11.62
C ARG A 39 16.20 -8.85 11.99
N ASN A 40 16.34 -8.38 13.22
CA ASN A 40 17.48 -7.57 13.69
C ASN A 40 17.73 -6.31 12.84
N LEU A 41 16.64 -5.70 12.36
CA LEU A 41 16.63 -4.46 11.60
C LEU A 41 15.94 -3.35 12.41
N SER A 42 16.16 -2.08 12.02
CA SER A 42 15.51 -0.92 12.62
C SER A 42 15.34 0.20 11.61
N PHE A 43 14.49 1.17 11.91
CA PHE A 43 14.33 2.38 11.08
C PHE A 43 15.50 3.37 11.23
N LYS A 44 16.34 3.23 12.23
CA LYS A 44 17.40 4.21 12.55
C LYS A 44 18.35 4.45 11.37
N GLY A 45 18.39 5.71 10.91
CA GLY A 45 19.22 6.14 9.78
C GLY A 45 18.77 5.56 8.43
N LYS A 46 17.50 5.17 8.31
CA LYS A 46 16.94 4.54 7.12
C LYS A 46 16.00 5.47 6.37
N ARG A 47 15.97 5.34 5.04
CA ARG A 47 15.01 6.00 4.16
C ARG A 47 13.81 5.07 3.96
N VAL A 48 12.61 5.57 4.24
CA VAL A 48 11.38 4.76 4.24
C VAL A 48 10.37 5.37 3.28
N LEU A 49 9.81 4.55 2.38
CA LEU A 49 8.69 4.93 1.53
C LEU A 49 7.40 4.31 2.09
N VAL A 50 6.41 5.15 2.36
CA VAL A 50 5.04 4.74 2.72
C VAL A 50 4.18 4.88 1.47
N PHE A 51 3.74 3.76 0.92
CA PHE A 51 2.89 3.70 -0.26
C PHE A 51 1.42 3.66 0.14
N GLY A 52 0.64 4.66 -0.27
CA GLY A 52 -0.75 4.82 0.10
C GLY A 52 -0.93 5.43 1.50
N TYR A 53 -0.28 6.58 1.79
CA TYR A 53 -0.32 7.20 3.12
C TYR A 53 -1.67 7.84 3.49
N GLY A 54 -2.62 7.92 2.56
CA GLY A 54 -3.98 8.37 2.82
C GLY A 54 -4.14 9.84 3.21
N GLY A 55 -3.17 10.71 2.88
CA GLY A 55 -3.21 12.14 3.17
C GLY A 55 -2.80 12.54 4.59
N ARG A 56 -2.49 11.60 5.49
CA ARG A 56 -2.16 11.87 6.90
C ARG A 56 -0.68 11.67 7.20
N PHE A 57 -0.08 12.66 7.87
CA PHE A 57 1.36 12.66 8.14
C PHE A 57 1.78 11.88 9.38
N ASP A 58 0.81 11.40 10.19
CA ASP A 58 1.07 10.72 11.46
C ASP A 58 1.99 9.50 11.30
N MET A 59 1.78 8.72 10.23
CA MET A 59 2.60 7.56 9.94
C MET A 59 4.06 7.96 9.67
N GLY A 60 4.27 8.96 8.80
CA GLY A 60 5.60 9.49 8.51
C GLY A 60 6.27 10.07 9.75
N PHE A 61 5.52 10.82 10.54
CA PHE A 61 5.98 11.36 11.81
C PHE A 61 6.39 10.25 12.79
N GLY A 62 5.57 9.21 12.94
CA GLY A 62 5.89 8.06 13.78
C GLY A 62 7.19 7.36 13.38
N LEU A 63 7.43 7.17 12.07
CA LEU A 63 8.67 6.59 11.56
C LEU A 63 9.90 7.46 11.85
N LEU A 64 9.77 8.79 11.75
CA LEU A 64 10.86 9.72 12.14
C LEU A 64 11.15 9.62 13.64
N LYS A 65 10.15 9.42 14.50
CA LYS A 65 10.37 9.20 15.95
C LYS A 65 11.09 7.88 16.22
N GLU A 66 10.88 6.86 15.40
CA GLU A 66 11.65 5.60 15.43
C GLU A 66 13.05 5.72 14.81
N GLY A 67 13.45 6.93 14.42
CA GLY A 67 14.82 7.24 13.97
C GLY A 67 15.03 7.12 12.46
N ALA A 68 13.97 7.01 11.65
CA ALA A 68 14.13 7.11 10.21
C ALA A 68 14.83 8.41 9.82
N GLU A 69 15.75 8.34 8.87
CA GLU A 69 16.48 9.50 8.37
C GLU A 69 15.58 10.38 7.49
N HIS A 70 14.81 9.73 6.63
CA HIS A 70 13.91 10.40 5.72
C HIS A 70 12.70 9.53 5.40
N VAL A 71 11.52 10.13 5.31
CA VAL A 71 10.28 9.43 4.95
C VAL A 71 9.69 10.02 3.67
N ILE A 72 9.34 9.14 2.73
CA ILE A 72 8.62 9.49 1.50
C ILE A 72 7.18 9.01 1.65
N LEU A 73 6.23 9.95 1.60
CA LEU A 73 4.80 9.68 1.65
C LEU A 73 4.23 9.76 0.23
N CYS A 74 3.89 8.61 -0.33
CA CYS A 74 3.41 8.51 -1.71
C CYS A 74 1.93 8.12 -1.75
N ASP A 75 1.10 8.94 -2.41
CA ASP A 75 -0.29 8.63 -2.68
C ASP A 75 -0.80 9.41 -3.90
N LYS A 76 -1.22 8.70 -4.92
CA LYS A 76 -1.72 9.32 -6.15
C LYS A 76 -3.06 10.03 -5.97
N TYR A 77 -3.89 9.59 -5.03
CA TYR A 77 -5.30 9.98 -4.95
C TYR A 77 -5.64 10.80 -3.71
N ALA A 78 -4.97 10.57 -2.59
CA ALA A 78 -5.26 11.23 -1.32
C ALA A 78 -4.39 12.48 -1.13
N PRO A 79 -4.95 13.70 -1.31
CA PRO A 79 -4.24 14.92 -0.96
C PRO A 79 -4.07 15.03 0.56
N PRO A 80 -3.13 15.86 1.06
CA PRO A 80 -2.97 16.10 2.48
C PRO A 80 -4.29 16.47 3.19
N ASP A 81 -4.62 15.72 4.26
CA ASP A 81 -5.78 15.99 5.13
C ASP A 81 -5.43 17.13 6.11
N ASP A 82 -5.49 18.38 5.63
CA ASP A 82 -5.04 19.55 6.38
C ASP A 82 -5.72 19.71 7.75
N PRO A 83 -7.05 19.55 7.90
CA PRO A 83 -7.71 19.64 9.21
C PRO A 83 -7.17 18.62 10.22
N HIS A 84 -6.80 17.43 9.78
CA HIS A 84 -6.22 16.41 10.64
C HIS A 84 -4.75 16.73 10.93
N ASN A 85 -3.97 17.02 9.90
CA ASN A 85 -2.52 17.23 9.99
C ASN A 85 -2.17 18.44 10.86
N ARG A 86 -3.00 19.49 10.89
CA ARG A 86 -2.80 20.66 11.78
C ARG A 86 -2.69 20.32 13.26
N ARG A 87 -3.18 19.14 13.69
CA ARG A 87 -3.04 18.68 15.07
C ARG A 87 -1.59 18.32 15.42
N LEU A 88 -0.79 18.02 14.43
CA LEU A 88 0.64 17.74 14.59
C LEU A 88 1.48 19.03 14.72
N TYR A 89 0.92 20.17 14.31
CA TYR A 89 1.59 21.46 14.41
C TYR A 89 1.57 21.98 15.85
N GLY A 90 2.64 22.61 16.27
CA GLY A 90 2.79 23.13 17.64
C GLY A 90 3.50 22.18 18.60
N ALA A 91 3.32 20.88 18.45
CA ALA A 91 4.10 19.89 19.20
C ALA A 91 5.40 19.49 18.47
N GLU A 92 5.43 19.68 17.13
CA GLU A 92 6.48 19.07 16.28
C GLU A 92 6.96 20.01 15.16
N GLU A 93 7.19 21.30 15.49
CA GLU A 93 7.70 22.32 14.56
C GLU A 93 9.02 21.94 13.86
N LYS A 94 9.78 21.03 14.47
CA LYS A 94 10.98 20.46 13.85
C LYS A 94 10.70 19.81 12.50
N TYR A 95 9.55 19.14 12.35
CA TYR A 95 9.24 18.32 11.17
C TYR A 95 8.24 18.98 10.21
N PHE A 96 7.54 20.00 10.67
CA PHE A 96 6.46 20.64 9.93
C PHE A 96 6.59 22.15 9.87
N PHE A 97 5.95 22.74 8.87
CA PHE A 97 5.70 24.18 8.77
C PHE A 97 4.30 24.43 8.23
N ALA A 98 3.74 25.60 8.53
CA ALA A 98 2.45 26.00 7.97
C ALA A 98 2.66 27.09 6.92
N ASP A 99 1.94 26.96 5.80
CA ASP A 99 1.88 27.97 4.74
C ASP A 99 0.41 28.27 4.36
N SER A 100 0.21 29.03 3.27
CA SER A 100 -1.12 29.36 2.75
C SER A 100 -1.93 28.17 2.24
N LYS A 101 -1.27 27.03 1.98
CA LYS A 101 -1.88 25.76 1.52
C LYS A 101 -2.13 24.77 2.66
N GLY A 102 -1.75 25.13 3.91
CA GLY A 102 -1.94 24.32 5.10
C GLY A 102 -0.65 23.83 5.74
N LEU A 103 -0.74 22.75 6.54
CA LEU A 103 0.44 22.11 7.12
C LEU A 103 1.21 21.33 6.05
N ARG A 104 2.53 21.49 6.06
CA ARG A 104 3.44 20.76 5.18
C ARG A 104 4.59 20.17 5.99
N PRO A 105 5.08 18.98 5.62
CA PRO A 105 6.31 18.49 6.18
C PRO A 105 7.50 19.27 5.64
N ARG A 106 8.55 19.40 6.44
CA ARG A 106 9.81 19.97 6.00
C ARG A 106 10.54 18.99 5.09
N PRO A 107 11.01 19.44 3.90
CA PRO A 107 11.61 18.56 2.89
C PRO A 107 12.85 17.79 3.38
N GLU A 108 13.56 18.30 4.38
CA GLU A 108 14.71 17.62 4.97
C GLU A 108 14.33 16.33 5.72
N TRP A 109 13.06 16.18 6.11
CA TRP A 109 12.57 15.03 6.86
C TRP A 109 11.58 14.18 6.09
N MET A 110 10.69 14.81 5.33
CA MET A 110 9.64 14.10 4.59
C MET A 110 9.43 14.71 3.21
N THR A 111 9.28 13.84 2.21
CA THR A 111 8.88 14.20 0.85
C THR A 111 7.45 13.72 0.60
N LEU A 112 6.61 14.57 0.01
CA LEU A 112 5.27 14.20 -0.47
C LEU A 112 5.32 13.93 -1.96
N LEU A 113 4.78 12.80 -2.40
CA LEU A 113 4.64 12.42 -3.79
C LEU A 113 3.17 12.16 -4.10
N GLU A 114 2.58 12.99 -4.96
CA GLU A 114 1.20 12.87 -5.44
C GLU A 114 1.13 12.23 -6.84
N ASP A 115 2.22 11.59 -7.26
CA ASP A 115 2.38 10.99 -8.58
C ASP A 115 2.09 9.48 -8.57
N ASP A 116 1.89 8.92 -9.78
CA ASP A 116 1.85 7.46 -9.93
C ASP A 116 3.24 6.89 -9.70
N ILE A 117 3.36 5.93 -8.80
CA ILE A 117 4.66 5.31 -8.45
C ILE A 117 5.36 4.70 -9.67
N ARG A 118 4.60 4.31 -10.71
CA ARG A 118 5.12 3.72 -11.95
C ARG A 118 5.84 4.74 -12.84
N ASP A 119 5.57 6.03 -12.65
CA ASP A 119 6.20 7.11 -13.41
C ASP A 119 7.50 7.60 -12.77
N LEU A 120 7.75 7.22 -11.51
CA LEU A 120 8.93 7.62 -10.77
C LEU A 120 10.17 6.80 -11.17
N ARG A 121 11.33 7.43 -11.12
CA ARG A 121 12.62 6.78 -11.43
C ARG A 121 13.64 7.11 -10.36
N VAL A 122 14.45 6.12 -10.02
CA VAL A 122 15.71 6.37 -9.33
C VAL A 122 16.64 7.05 -10.30
N SER A 123 16.98 8.29 -10.07
CA SER A 123 17.96 8.98 -10.90
C SER A 123 18.96 9.76 -10.07
N ALA A 124 20.21 9.83 -10.57
CA ALA A 124 21.25 10.68 -10.00
C ALA A 124 20.91 12.19 -10.08
N ARG A 125 19.80 12.56 -10.71
CA ARG A 125 19.31 13.93 -10.89
C ARG A 125 17.98 14.24 -10.20
N GLY A 126 17.46 13.34 -9.34
CA GLY A 126 16.66 13.85 -8.28
C GLY A 126 15.19 13.56 -8.24
N ASP A 127 14.64 12.50 -8.82
CA ASP A 127 13.25 12.20 -8.51
C ASP A 127 13.18 11.54 -7.13
N ILE A 128 13.87 10.43 -6.92
CA ILE A 128 13.91 9.74 -5.62
C ILE A 128 15.27 9.05 -5.43
N GLU A 129 15.87 9.21 -4.26
CA GLU A 129 16.96 8.35 -3.84
C GLU A 129 16.45 6.97 -3.42
N PRO A 130 17.21 5.88 -3.68
CA PRO A 130 16.81 4.53 -3.28
C PRO A 130 16.47 4.44 -1.80
N VAL A 131 15.40 3.70 -1.48
CA VAL A 131 14.90 3.53 -0.12
C VAL A 131 15.35 2.21 0.50
N ASP A 132 15.49 2.19 1.83
CA ASP A 132 15.79 0.98 2.58
C ASP A 132 14.52 0.14 2.81
N PHE A 133 13.39 0.81 3.06
CA PHE A 133 12.13 0.12 3.37
C PHE A 133 10.97 0.70 2.57
N VAL A 134 10.06 -0.19 2.15
CA VAL A 134 8.77 0.19 1.57
C VAL A 134 7.66 -0.44 2.41
N LEU A 135 6.72 0.40 2.86
CA LEU A 135 5.63 0.01 3.73
C LEU A 135 4.29 0.35 3.08
N SER A 136 3.30 -0.52 3.22
CA SER A 136 1.91 -0.18 2.91
C SER A 136 0.92 -1.02 3.73
N SER A 137 -0.29 -0.50 3.93
CA SER A 137 -1.36 -1.26 4.52
C SER A 137 -2.70 -0.86 3.92
N SER A 138 -3.47 -1.86 3.54
CA SER A 138 -4.78 -1.68 2.89
C SER A 138 -4.72 -0.79 1.64
N VAL A 139 -3.74 -1.03 0.79
CA VAL A 139 -3.50 -0.30 -0.47
C VAL A 139 -3.51 -1.25 -1.67
N TYR A 140 -2.81 -2.38 -1.56
CA TYR A 140 -2.62 -3.30 -2.67
C TYR A 140 -3.92 -3.90 -3.22
N GLU A 141 -4.93 -4.08 -2.39
CA GLU A 141 -6.27 -4.51 -2.81
C GLU A 141 -7.00 -3.49 -3.68
N HIS A 142 -6.55 -2.22 -3.65
CA HIS A 142 -7.16 -1.12 -4.38
C HIS A 142 -6.41 -0.73 -5.67
N VAL A 143 -5.22 -1.28 -5.92
CA VAL A 143 -4.47 -0.94 -7.13
C VAL A 143 -4.96 -1.73 -8.34
N ASP A 144 -4.87 -1.12 -9.51
CA ASP A 144 -5.32 -1.67 -10.80
C ASP A 144 -4.28 -2.56 -11.48
N ASP A 145 -2.99 -2.36 -11.17
CA ASP A 145 -1.83 -3.03 -11.76
C ASP A 145 -0.84 -3.41 -10.65
N VAL A 146 -1.14 -4.52 -9.98
CA VAL A 146 -0.34 -5.03 -8.86
C VAL A 146 1.10 -5.32 -9.29
N GLU A 147 1.28 -5.98 -10.43
CA GLU A 147 2.59 -6.35 -10.96
C GLU A 147 3.43 -5.13 -11.33
N GLY A 148 2.84 -4.15 -12.03
CA GLY A 148 3.53 -2.91 -12.42
C GLY A 148 3.93 -2.06 -11.23
N ILE A 149 3.05 -1.93 -10.24
CA ILE A 149 3.32 -1.21 -8.99
C ILE A 149 4.40 -1.92 -8.18
N THR A 150 4.32 -3.24 -8.03
CA THR A 150 5.33 -4.02 -7.29
C THR A 150 6.70 -3.88 -7.93
N ARG A 151 6.77 -3.95 -9.26
CA ARG A 151 8.02 -3.73 -10.02
C ARG A 151 8.56 -2.33 -9.85
N ALA A 152 7.70 -1.31 -9.92
CA ALA A 152 8.10 0.08 -9.74
C ALA A 152 8.66 0.33 -8.33
N LEU A 153 7.99 -0.17 -7.30
CA LEU A 153 8.46 -0.07 -5.92
C LEU A 153 9.78 -0.84 -5.72
N ALA A 154 9.93 -2.03 -6.30
CA ALA A 154 11.19 -2.78 -6.27
C ALA A 154 12.35 -1.99 -6.90
N ALA A 155 12.11 -1.30 -8.03
CA ALA A 155 13.11 -0.48 -8.70
C ALA A 155 13.55 0.76 -7.90
N LEU A 156 12.74 1.22 -6.95
CA LEU A 156 13.06 2.32 -6.04
C LEU A 156 13.80 1.85 -4.77
N THR A 157 13.97 0.54 -4.60
CA THR A 157 14.47 -0.06 -3.37
C THR A 157 15.95 -0.41 -3.49
N LYS A 158 16.72 -0.20 -2.43
CA LYS A 158 18.12 -0.63 -2.35
C LYS A 158 18.25 -2.15 -2.50
N PRO A 159 19.39 -2.69 -2.97
CA PRO A 159 19.57 -4.14 -3.14
C PRO A 159 19.35 -4.98 -1.87
N ASP A 160 19.63 -4.40 -0.70
CA ASP A 160 19.43 -4.98 0.63
C ASP A 160 18.14 -4.51 1.31
N GLY A 161 17.29 -3.77 0.58
CA GLY A 161 16.06 -3.21 1.09
C GLY A 161 14.97 -4.25 1.32
N LEU A 162 13.95 -3.87 2.08
CA LEU A 162 12.87 -4.74 2.52
C LEU A 162 11.50 -4.06 2.34
N HIS A 163 10.54 -4.83 1.88
CA HIS A 163 9.14 -4.45 1.76
C HIS A 163 8.29 -5.14 2.81
N ILE A 164 7.33 -4.41 3.39
CA ILE A 164 6.31 -4.96 4.29
C ILE A 164 4.95 -4.40 3.87
N HIS A 165 4.07 -5.28 3.45
CA HIS A 165 2.73 -4.91 2.99
C HIS A 165 1.67 -5.72 3.73
N PHE A 166 0.65 -5.03 4.25
CA PHE A 166 -0.56 -5.65 4.78
C PHE A 166 -1.69 -5.47 3.78
N VAL A 167 -2.30 -6.57 3.38
CA VAL A 167 -3.33 -6.59 2.32
C VAL A 167 -4.61 -7.21 2.86
N ASP A 168 -5.73 -6.55 2.64
CA ASP A 168 -7.06 -7.04 2.98
C ASP A 168 -7.72 -7.67 1.75
N LEU A 169 -7.87 -8.99 1.76
CA LEU A 169 -8.44 -9.77 0.66
C LEU A 169 -9.98 -9.86 0.71
N ARG A 170 -10.60 -9.23 1.73
CA ARG A 170 -12.04 -9.28 1.93
C ARG A 170 -12.76 -8.29 1.02
N ASP A 171 -14.01 -8.59 0.77
CA ASP A 171 -14.92 -7.69 0.07
C ASP A 171 -15.23 -6.45 0.93
N HIS A 172 -14.93 -5.27 0.40
CA HIS A 172 -15.22 -4.00 1.07
C HIS A 172 -16.57 -3.40 0.68
N PHE A 173 -17.16 -3.90 -0.40
CA PHE A 173 -18.42 -3.38 -0.94
C PHE A 173 -19.64 -4.04 -0.30
N PHE A 174 -19.72 -5.40 -0.36
CA PHE A 174 -20.86 -6.15 0.18
C PHE A 174 -20.76 -6.42 1.69
N LYS A 175 -19.63 -6.13 2.33
CA LYS A 175 -19.35 -6.41 3.74
C LYS A 175 -19.34 -7.91 4.13
N TYR A 176 -19.32 -8.80 3.14
CA TYR A 176 -19.13 -10.24 3.30
C TYR A 176 -17.79 -10.64 2.69
N PRO A 177 -16.94 -11.39 3.41
CA PRO A 177 -15.53 -11.54 3.05
C PRO A 177 -15.22 -12.00 1.61
N PHE A 178 -16.14 -12.77 1.00
CA PHE A 178 -15.87 -13.37 -0.32
C PHE A 178 -16.98 -13.12 -1.36
N GLU A 179 -17.94 -12.27 -1.08
CA GLU A 179 -19.11 -12.06 -1.96
C GLU A 179 -18.69 -11.58 -3.36
N MET A 180 -17.66 -10.73 -3.45
CA MET A 180 -17.13 -10.23 -4.72
C MET A 180 -16.62 -11.34 -5.67
N LEU A 181 -16.27 -12.53 -5.13
CA LEU A 181 -15.71 -13.63 -5.91
C LEU A 181 -16.77 -14.44 -6.69
N ARG A 182 -18.05 -14.17 -6.46
CA ARG A 182 -19.18 -14.81 -7.17
C ARG A 182 -19.39 -14.24 -8.56
N PHE A 183 -18.96 -13.03 -8.80
CA PHE A 183 -19.28 -12.28 -10.01
C PHE A 183 -18.24 -12.50 -11.11
N SER A 184 -18.69 -12.51 -12.36
CA SER A 184 -17.79 -12.51 -13.50
C SER A 184 -16.97 -11.23 -13.54
N GLU A 185 -15.81 -11.28 -14.20
CA GLU A 185 -14.93 -10.10 -14.37
C GLU A 185 -15.66 -8.93 -15.06
N ILE A 186 -16.50 -9.23 -16.07
CA ILE A 186 -17.30 -8.23 -16.79
C ILE A 186 -18.30 -7.55 -15.84
N ALA A 187 -19.03 -8.35 -15.04
CA ALA A 187 -20.02 -7.81 -14.10
C ALA A 187 -19.32 -6.98 -13.01
N TRP A 188 -18.18 -7.46 -12.51
CA TRP A 188 -17.40 -6.74 -11.51
C TRP A 188 -16.89 -5.40 -12.04
N LYS A 189 -16.14 -5.39 -13.13
CA LYS A 189 -15.57 -4.17 -13.70
C LYS A 189 -16.58 -3.10 -14.08
N ASN A 190 -17.71 -3.53 -14.67
CA ASN A 190 -18.64 -2.57 -15.26
C ASN A 190 -19.70 -2.06 -14.28
N TRP A 191 -20.06 -2.86 -13.25
CA TRP A 191 -21.25 -2.59 -12.44
C TRP A 191 -21.03 -2.62 -10.94
N LEU A 192 -20.11 -3.47 -10.44
CA LEU A 192 -20.03 -3.78 -9.02
C LEU A 192 -18.73 -3.27 -8.36
N ASN A 193 -17.68 -3.03 -9.15
CA ASN A 193 -16.42 -2.57 -8.59
C ASN A 193 -16.61 -1.22 -7.91
N PRO A 194 -16.29 -1.10 -6.60
CA PRO A 194 -16.45 0.15 -5.88
C PRO A 194 -15.56 1.24 -6.48
N SER A 195 -15.94 2.46 -6.22
CA SER A 195 -15.21 3.64 -6.71
C SER A 195 -13.77 3.74 -6.22
N SER A 196 -13.45 3.05 -5.12
CA SER A 196 -12.09 2.91 -4.59
C SER A 196 -11.26 1.86 -5.33
N ASN A 197 -11.83 1.20 -6.34
CA ASN A 197 -11.33 -0.02 -6.96
C ASN A 197 -11.20 -1.18 -5.96
N HIS A 198 -11.32 -2.42 -6.45
CA HIS A 198 -10.98 -3.62 -5.69
C HIS A 198 -10.58 -4.71 -6.69
N ASN A 199 -9.33 -5.13 -6.68
CA ASN A 199 -8.78 -5.98 -7.73
C ASN A 199 -9.15 -7.46 -7.62
N ARG A 200 -9.67 -7.93 -6.51
CA ARG A 200 -10.07 -9.31 -6.23
C ARG A 200 -8.92 -10.33 -6.27
N TYR A 201 -7.67 -9.86 -6.18
CA TYR A 201 -6.53 -10.78 -6.10
C TYR A 201 -6.62 -11.65 -4.85
N ARG A 202 -6.20 -12.91 -5.01
CA ARG A 202 -6.08 -13.86 -3.90
C ARG A 202 -4.59 -14.01 -3.54
N LEU A 203 -4.30 -14.68 -2.45
CA LEU A 203 -2.95 -14.84 -1.90
C LEU A 203 -1.94 -15.26 -2.96
N TRP A 204 -2.26 -16.23 -3.82
CA TRP A 204 -1.34 -16.72 -4.87
C TRP A 204 -1.06 -15.69 -5.96
N ASN A 205 -2.00 -14.78 -6.25
CA ASN A 205 -1.77 -13.70 -7.19
C ASN A 205 -0.72 -12.73 -6.64
N TYR A 206 -0.83 -12.34 -5.36
CA TYR A 206 0.19 -11.53 -4.70
C TYR A 206 1.52 -12.26 -4.62
N ARG A 207 1.53 -13.55 -4.26
CA ARG A 207 2.76 -14.35 -4.25
C ARG A 207 3.47 -14.26 -5.59
N LYS A 208 2.73 -14.49 -6.68
CA LYS A 208 3.31 -14.39 -8.03
C LYS A 208 3.86 -12.99 -8.33
N ALA A 209 3.06 -11.96 -8.12
CA ALA A 209 3.46 -10.57 -8.42
C ALA A 209 4.74 -10.17 -7.67
N PHE A 210 4.87 -10.57 -6.40
CA PHE A 210 6.07 -10.29 -5.62
C PHE A 210 7.25 -11.17 -6.02
N GLN A 211 7.06 -12.45 -6.31
CA GLN A 211 8.13 -13.34 -6.79
C GLN A 211 8.68 -12.93 -8.16
N ASP A 212 7.89 -12.28 -8.99
CA ASP A 212 8.36 -11.73 -10.27
C ASP A 212 9.31 -10.52 -10.08
N SER A 213 9.35 -9.91 -8.90
CA SER A 213 10.12 -8.69 -8.60
C SER A 213 11.12 -8.83 -7.45
N PHE A 214 11.07 -9.91 -6.67
CA PHE A 214 11.94 -10.13 -5.51
C PHE A 214 12.43 -11.57 -5.43
N ALA A 215 13.69 -11.77 -5.05
CA ALA A 215 14.26 -13.10 -4.88
C ALA A 215 13.69 -13.85 -3.66
N ASN A 216 13.35 -13.13 -2.59
CA ASN A 216 12.78 -13.72 -1.39
C ASN A 216 11.42 -13.09 -1.09
N VAL A 217 10.39 -13.93 -0.96
CA VAL A 217 9.02 -13.50 -0.65
C VAL A 217 8.44 -14.42 0.42
N GLU A 218 8.06 -13.84 1.55
CA GLU A 218 7.33 -14.49 2.62
C GLU A 218 5.90 -13.96 2.64
N ILE A 219 4.90 -14.84 2.67
CA ILE A 219 3.50 -14.45 2.85
C ILE A 219 2.93 -15.19 4.05
N GLU A 220 2.45 -14.43 5.00
CA GLU A 220 1.77 -14.92 6.19
C GLU A 220 0.28 -14.61 6.12
N ILE A 221 -0.55 -15.60 6.43
CA ILE A 221 -1.99 -15.43 6.61
C ILE A 221 -2.22 -14.93 8.03
N LEU A 222 -2.67 -13.69 8.18
CA LEU A 222 -2.93 -13.09 9.48
C LEU A 222 -4.31 -13.45 10.02
N THR A 223 -5.32 -13.51 9.15
CA THR A 223 -6.68 -13.93 9.49
C THR A 223 -7.28 -14.76 8.38
N SER A 224 -8.18 -15.67 8.76
CA SER A 224 -8.95 -16.52 7.86
C SER A 224 -10.42 -16.48 8.18
N GLU A 225 -11.27 -16.61 7.14
CA GLU A 225 -12.73 -16.57 7.22
C GLU A 225 -13.35 -17.88 6.67
N LYS A 226 -12.97 -19.00 7.29
CA LYS A 226 -13.30 -20.34 6.80
C LYS A 226 -14.79 -20.60 6.68
N GLU A 227 -15.59 -20.23 7.69
CA GLU A 227 -17.05 -20.45 7.66
C GLU A 227 -17.71 -19.64 6.53
N SER A 228 -17.31 -18.37 6.38
CA SER A 228 -17.81 -17.49 5.33
C SER A 228 -17.46 -18.02 3.94
N PHE A 229 -16.23 -18.54 3.77
CA PHE A 229 -15.81 -19.16 2.52
C PHE A 229 -16.61 -20.40 2.17
N LEU A 230 -16.74 -21.36 3.10
CA LEU A 230 -17.45 -22.62 2.88
C LEU A 230 -18.93 -22.40 2.52
N LYS A 231 -19.60 -21.39 3.10
CA LYS A 231 -20.98 -21.01 2.75
C LYS A 231 -21.10 -20.52 1.32
N LEU A 232 -20.09 -19.82 0.82
CA LEU A 232 -20.11 -19.22 -0.51
C LEU A 232 -19.44 -20.08 -1.58
N GLN A 233 -18.62 -21.06 -1.21
CA GLN A 233 -17.81 -21.87 -2.11
C GLN A 233 -18.58 -22.41 -3.33
N PRO A 234 -19.82 -22.92 -3.22
CA PRO A 234 -20.56 -23.39 -4.38
C PRO A 234 -20.87 -22.32 -5.44
N HIS A 235 -20.72 -21.04 -5.06
CA HIS A 235 -21.03 -19.88 -5.89
C HIS A 235 -19.79 -19.09 -6.31
N ILE A 236 -18.63 -19.35 -5.70
CA ILE A 236 -17.36 -18.71 -6.03
C ILE A 236 -16.91 -19.17 -7.41
N LYS A 237 -16.42 -18.23 -8.22
CA LYS A 237 -15.90 -18.55 -9.55
C LYS A 237 -14.61 -19.38 -9.42
N PRO A 238 -14.41 -20.41 -10.30
CA PRO A 238 -13.27 -21.31 -10.21
C PRO A 238 -11.91 -20.61 -10.20
N GLU A 239 -11.75 -19.50 -10.89
CA GLU A 239 -10.53 -18.70 -10.95
C GLU A 239 -10.08 -18.14 -9.58
N PHE A 240 -10.98 -18.13 -8.58
CA PHE A 240 -10.70 -17.65 -7.22
C PHE A 240 -10.55 -18.77 -6.19
N VAL A 241 -10.40 -20.01 -6.64
CA VAL A 241 -10.22 -21.21 -5.79
C VAL A 241 -8.93 -21.89 -6.19
N SER A 242 -7.99 -22.02 -5.25
CA SER A 242 -6.70 -22.70 -5.45
C SER A 242 -6.78 -24.21 -5.18
N GLY A 243 -7.75 -24.63 -4.38
CA GLY A 243 -7.87 -25.97 -3.83
C GLY A 243 -7.08 -26.16 -2.53
N ASN A 244 -6.33 -25.15 -2.09
CA ASN A 244 -5.71 -25.11 -0.77
C ASN A 244 -6.61 -24.31 0.18
N MET A 245 -7.21 -24.99 1.16
CA MET A 245 -8.19 -24.37 2.06
C MET A 245 -7.62 -23.18 2.84
N ASP A 246 -6.37 -23.22 3.26
CA ASP A 246 -5.76 -22.13 4.01
C ASP A 246 -5.61 -20.88 3.13
N GLU A 247 -5.19 -21.05 1.89
CA GLU A 247 -5.08 -19.94 0.93
C GLU A 247 -6.45 -19.41 0.48
N ASP A 248 -7.40 -20.33 0.25
CA ASP A 248 -8.75 -19.99 -0.20
C ASP A 248 -9.53 -19.20 0.86
N THR A 249 -9.29 -19.48 2.14
CA THR A 249 -9.96 -18.81 3.26
C THR A 249 -9.21 -17.60 3.81
N ALA A 250 -8.02 -17.30 3.28
CA ALA A 250 -7.24 -16.14 3.70
C ALA A 250 -8.04 -14.84 3.54
N ALA A 251 -8.14 -14.07 4.63
CA ALA A 251 -8.87 -12.80 4.70
C ALA A 251 -7.93 -11.60 4.74
N THR A 252 -6.87 -11.66 5.56
CA THR A 252 -5.81 -10.66 5.55
C THR A 252 -4.45 -11.34 5.51
N ILE A 253 -3.52 -10.75 4.78
CA ILE A 253 -2.16 -11.27 4.64
C ILE A 253 -1.12 -10.21 4.93
N ARG A 254 0.07 -10.68 5.34
CA ARG A 254 1.31 -9.89 5.38
C ARG A 254 2.25 -10.42 4.32
N VAL A 255 2.77 -9.54 3.49
CA VAL A 255 3.84 -9.84 2.53
C VAL A 255 5.11 -9.18 3.01
N VAL A 256 6.19 -9.96 3.12
CA VAL A 256 7.55 -9.46 3.34
C VAL A 256 8.39 -9.89 2.16
N ALA A 257 9.02 -8.93 1.47
CA ALA A 257 9.83 -9.20 0.30
C ALA A 257 11.20 -8.52 0.41
N THR A 258 12.24 -9.22 -0.01
CA THR A 258 13.64 -8.75 0.03
C THR A 258 14.40 -9.13 -1.23
N LYS A 259 15.53 -8.47 -1.45
CA LYS A 259 16.37 -8.65 -2.63
C LYS A 259 15.60 -8.37 -3.92
N PRO A 260 15.27 -7.09 -4.19
CA PRO A 260 14.63 -6.72 -5.45
C PRO A 260 15.47 -7.21 -6.62
N THR A 261 14.81 -7.84 -7.60
CA THR A 261 15.46 -8.27 -8.84
C THR A 261 15.47 -7.07 -9.79
N MET A 262 16.66 -6.61 -10.16
CA MET A 262 16.80 -5.59 -11.19
C MET A 262 16.49 -6.27 -12.54
N ASP A 263 15.35 -5.95 -13.12
CA ASP A 263 15.05 -6.40 -14.47
C ASP A 263 15.69 -5.40 -15.46
N ASP A 264 16.75 -5.79 -16.16
CA ASP A 264 17.41 -5.01 -17.21
C ASP A 264 16.53 -4.82 -18.45
N ARG A 265 15.28 -5.27 -18.43
CA ARG A 265 14.35 -5.10 -19.55
C ARG A 265 13.86 -3.66 -19.64
N PRO A 266 14.11 -2.95 -20.77
CA PRO A 266 13.54 -1.63 -20.97
C PRO A 266 12.01 -1.73 -20.91
N SER A 267 11.38 -0.85 -20.11
CA SER A 267 9.92 -0.72 -20.07
C SER A 267 9.39 -0.46 -21.49
N THR A 268 8.83 -1.48 -22.11
CA THR A 268 8.04 -1.34 -23.36
C THR A 268 6.65 -0.81 -22.99
N ALA A 269 6.60 0.38 -22.43
CA ALA A 269 5.37 1.16 -22.38
C ALA A 269 5.18 1.81 -23.77
N ALA A 270 4.73 1.01 -24.72
CA ALA A 270 4.13 1.56 -25.93
C ALA A 270 2.76 2.13 -25.54
N HIS A 271 2.71 3.42 -25.26
CA HIS A 271 1.47 4.17 -25.31
C HIS A 271 0.87 4.02 -26.70
N ARG A 272 -0.16 3.22 -26.86
CA ARG A 272 -1.07 3.36 -27.99
C ARG A 272 -1.97 4.56 -27.70
N LEU A 273 -1.85 5.54 -28.57
CA LEU A 273 -2.71 6.71 -28.73
C LEU A 273 -4.18 6.32 -28.88
#